data_868e5266ba236dad637e7c626b732bfc
#
_entry.id   868e5266ba236dad637e7c626b732bfc
#
_cell.length_a   1.000
_cell.length_b   1.000
_cell.length_c   1.000
_cell.angle_alpha   90.00
_cell.angle_beta   90.00
_cell.angle_gamma   90.00
#
_symmetry.space_group_name_H-M   'P 1'
#
loop_
_entity.id
_entity.type
_entity.pdbx_description
1 polymer ?
#
loop_
_entity_poly.entity_id
_entity_poly.type
_entity_poly.pdbx_seq_one_letter_code
_entity_poly.pdbx_strand_id
1 'polypeptide(L)'
;MPAAPKIPFPLSTAPGGNPIEGAGRLINCSAEPIADGRSVRHRQPGLTTFAVTGQTGYRGSLLVNNALFVAFNGRLVKVDAAGVVSDIGALAGTKKVEMARNNLVPTCQVAIVTENGAFLTDASGAAPVAWPDADLPFPNSVCFQDGYFFFGIGDRRVFATGINSSSVDPLCFTTAESKSQDALIRVVAHKGLLFVFTTAGCEVWSDTANPAPGFPYSRLAVLDRGLIAPTALAGWEEGFGNLLWVGDDCGVYRLGAGLQPDKVSPPDLDRLLQKQAKIDPT
;
A
#
# COMPACT_ATOMS: atom_id res chain seq x y z
N MET A 1 -14.78 -55.50 6.47
CA MET A 1 -13.81 -54.71 7.26
C MET A 1 -14.41 -53.33 7.48
N PRO A 2 -14.49 -52.82 8.73
CA PRO A 2 -14.92 -51.42 8.92
C PRO A 2 -13.96 -50.50 8.24
N ALA A 3 -14.47 -49.48 7.51
CA ALA A 3 -13.64 -48.47 6.87
C ALA A 3 -12.79 -47.74 7.93
N ALA A 4 -11.50 -47.60 7.68
CA ALA A 4 -10.62 -46.88 8.57
C ALA A 4 -11.15 -45.47 8.80
N PRO A 5 -11.16 -44.95 10.03
CA PRO A 5 -11.64 -43.61 10.31
C PRO A 5 -10.82 -42.59 9.52
N LYS A 6 -11.48 -41.76 8.73
CA LYS A 6 -10.82 -40.65 8.04
C LYS A 6 -10.50 -39.56 9.08
N ILE A 7 -9.23 -39.33 9.32
CA ILE A 7 -8.78 -38.21 10.15
C ILE A 7 -8.79 -36.95 9.29
N PRO A 8 -9.65 -35.96 9.57
CA PRO A 8 -9.63 -34.69 8.82
C PRO A 8 -8.34 -33.93 9.13
N PHE A 9 -7.59 -33.60 8.10
CA PHE A 9 -6.43 -32.71 8.25
C PHE A 9 -6.85 -31.26 8.07
N PRO A 10 -6.30 -30.33 8.87
CA PRO A 10 -6.62 -28.92 8.75
C PRO A 10 -6.21 -28.37 7.38
N LEU A 11 -7.01 -27.47 6.84
CA LEU A 11 -6.79 -26.78 5.56
C LEU A 11 -6.44 -25.28 5.76
N SER A 12 -6.52 -24.79 7.00
CA SER A 12 -6.27 -23.40 7.33
C SER A 12 -5.32 -23.23 8.52
N THR A 13 -4.81 -22.01 8.71
CA THR A 13 -3.97 -21.63 9.85
C THR A 13 -4.77 -21.35 11.13
N ALA A 14 -6.09 -21.11 10.99
CA ALA A 14 -6.99 -20.94 12.12
C ALA A 14 -7.83 -22.22 12.30
N PRO A 15 -8.07 -22.70 13.54
CA PRO A 15 -9.03 -23.76 13.75
C PRO A 15 -10.39 -23.26 13.30
N GLY A 16 -10.98 -23.98 12.33
CA GLY A 16 -12.29 -23.66 11.80
C GLY A 16 -13.38 -23.82 12.86
N GLY A 17 -14.41 -22.97 12.81
CA GLY A 17 -15.64 -23.21 13.55
C GLY A 17 -16.47 -24.37 12.99
N ASN A 18 -15.96 -25.08 11.99
CA ASN A 18 -16.63 -26.20 11.35
C ASN A 18 -16.17 -27.52 12.01
N PRO A 19 -17.05 -28.33 12.57
CA PRO A 19 -16.73 -29.62 13.17
C PRO A 19 -16.00 -30.59 12.23
N ILE A 20 -16.12 -30.39 10.91
CA ILE A 20 -15.50 -31.25 9.89
C ILE A 20 -13.99 -30.98 9.75
N GLU A 21 -13.53 -29.79 10.09
CA GLU A 21 -12.10 -29.41 9.99
C GLU A 21 -11.26 -29.83 11.20
N GLY A 22 -11.90 -30.24 12.30
CA GLY A 22 -11.23 -30.60 13.54
C GLY A 22 -10.54 -29.41 14.21
N ALA A 23 -9.88 -29.67 15.35
CA ALA A 23 -9.16 -28.65 16.13
C ALA A 23 -7.73 -28.38 15.63
N GLY A 24 -7.33 -29.01 14.54
CA GLY A 24 -6.00 -28.86 13.97
C GLY A 24 -5.82 -27.57 13.19
N ARG A 25 -4.58 -27.09 13.10
CA ARG A 25 -4.20 -25.94 12.26
C ARG A 25 -2.91 -26.21 11.50
N LEU A 26 -2.75 -25.56 10.34
CA LEU A 26 -1.50 -25.57 9.62
C LEU A 26 -0.54 -24.54 10.24
N ILE A 27 0.70 -24.95 10.48
CA ILE A 27 1.77 -24.06 10.96
C ILE A 27 2.95 -24.20 10.00
N ASN A 28 3.41 -23.07 9.45
CA ASN A 28 4.51 -23.00 8.48
C ASN A 28 4.34 -23.94 7.26
N CYS A 29 3.11 -24.14 6.84
CA CYS A 29 2.78 -24.88 5.62
C CYS A 29 1.50 -24.31 4.97
N SER A 30 1.37 -24.54 3.68
CA SER A 30 0.16 -24.24 2.90
C SER A 30 -0.47 -25.51 2.38
N ALA A 31 -1.79 -25.52 2.22
CA ALA A 31 -2.51 -26.58 1.54
C ALA A 31 -2.82 -26.14 0.11
N GLU A 32 -2.36 -26.93 -0.86
CA GLU A 32 -2.68 -26.75 -2.27
C GLU A 32 -3.72 -27.80 -2.67
N PRO A 33 -4.91 -27.39 -3.14
CA PRO A 33 -5.90 -28.32 -3.65
C PRO A 33 -5.41 -28.94 -4.97
N ILE A 34 -5.52 -30.25 -5.07
CA ILE A 34 -5.28 -31.01 -6.30
C ILE A 34 -6.57 -31.61 -6.84
N ALA A 35 -6.53 -32.08 -8.06
CA ALA A 35 -7.64 -32.85 -8.64
C ALA A 35 -8.10 -33.96 -7.67
N ASP A 36 -9.37 -34.34 -7.69
CA ASP A 36 -10.02 -35.36 -6.84
C ASP A 36 -10.33 -34.90 -5.40
N GLY A 37 -10.36 -33.60 -5.13
CA GLY A 37 -10.73 -33.09 -3.79
C GLY A 37 -9.69 -33.36 -2.71
N ARG A 38 -8.50 -33.84 -3.07
CA ARG A 38 -7.36 -33.99 -2.17
C ARG A 38 -6.56 -32.69 -2.07
N SER A 39 -5.74 -32.58 -1.05
CA SER A 39 -4.81 -31.46 -0.92
C SER A 39 -3.40 -31.96 -0.61
N VAL A 40 -2.40 -31.32 -1.22
CA VAL A 40 -0.99 -31.47 -0.88
C VAL A 40 -0.60 -30.37 0.08
N ARG A 41 0.23 -30.67 1.07
CA ARG A 41 0.76 -29.71 2.01
C ARG A 41 2.20 -29.41 1.70
N HIS A 42 2.45 -28.15 1.40
CA HIS A 42 3.79 -27.65 1.13
C HIS A 42 4.34 -26.98 2.37
N ARG A 43 5.52 -27.40 2.80
CA ARG A 43 6.26 -26.71 3.85
C ARG A 43 6.73 -25.36 3.30
N GLN A 44 6.54 -24.29 4.06
CA GLN A 44 7.11 -22.99 3.73
C GLN A 44 8.63 -23.04 3.93
N PRO A 45 9.42 -22.46 3.00
CA PRO A 45 10.85 -22.31 3.20
C PRO A 45 11.16 -21.49 4.44
N GLY A 46 12.29 -21.77 5.06
CA GLY A 46 12.78 -20.94 6.17
C GLY A 46 13.17 -19.53 5.71
N LEU A 47 13.22 -18.60 6.64
CA LEU A 47 13.76 -17.27 6.42
C LEU A 47 15.23 -17.25 6.81
N THR A 48 16.06 -16.66 5.95
CA THR A 48 17.47 -16.36 6.25
C THR A 48 17.64 -14.84 6.33
N THR A 49 18.52 -14.39 7.22
CA THR A 49 18.83 -12.96 7.33
C THR A 49 19.54 -12.50 6.05
N PHE A 50 18.97 -11.51 5.37
CA PHE A 50 19.56 -10.92 4.19
C PHE A 50 20.53 -9.77 4.53
N ALA A 51 20.11 -8.89 5.44
CA ALA A 51 20.92 -7.76 5.91
C ALA A 51 20.56 -7.43 7.36
N VAL A 52 21.52 -6.89 8.10
CA VAL A 52 21.32 -6.40 9.47
C VAL A 52 21.56 -4.89 9.47
N THR A 53 20.52 -4.11 9.68
CA THR A 53 20.56 -2.65 9.66
C THR A 53 20.96 -2.03 11.00
N GLY A 54 20.84 -2.77 12.09
CA GLY A 54 20.99 -2.24 13.44
C GLY A 54 19.91 -1.25 13.87
N GLN A 55 18.90 -1.02 13.02
CA GLN A 55 17.79 -0.09 13.29
C GLN A 55 16.55 -0.83 13.80
N THR A 56 15.69 -0.11 14.50
CA THR A 56 14.42 -0.63 15.03
C THR A 56 13.23 0.24 14.59
N GLY A 57 12.02 -0.30 14.71
CA GLY A 57 10.81 0.44 14.38
C GLY A 57 10.66 0.65 12.87
N TYR A 58 10.45 -0.44 12.13
CA TYR A 58 10.14 -0.38 10.69
C TYR A 58 8.91 0.46 10.41
N ARG A 59 9.04 1.43 9.46
CA ARG A 59 7.98 2.38 9.10
C ARG A 59 7.47 2.21 7.67
N GLY A 60 8.31 1.74 6.76
CA GLY A 60 7.97 1.54 5.35
C GLY A 60 9.22 1.29 4.52
N SER A 61 9.03 0.77 3.31
CA SER A 61 10.13 0.53 2.37
C SER A 61 9.68 0.71 0.93
N LEU A 62 10.64 1.01 0.05
CA LEU A 62 10.46 1.12 -1.39
C LEU A 62 11.67 0.54 -2.09
N LEU A 63 11.43 -0.26 -3.15
CA LEU A 63 12.48 -0.73 -4.04
C LEU A 63 12.80 0.35 -5.07
N VAL A 64 14.05 0.78 -5.11
CA VAL A 64 14.55 1.83 -6.01
C VAL A 64 15.81 1.33 -6.69
N ASN A 65 15.78 1.12 -8.00
CA ASN A 65 16.94 0.70 -8.79
C ASN A 65 17.74 -0.47 -8.17
N ASN A 66 17.08 -1.58 -7.83
CA ASN A 66 17.65 -2.76 -7.18
C ASN A 66 18.21 -2.53 -5.75
N ALA A 67 17.95 -1.41 -5.13
CA ALA A 67 18.23 -1.16 -3.73
C ALA A 67 16.94 -0.92 -2.95
N LEU A 68 16.87 -1.42 -1.73
CA LEU A 68 15.73 -1.24 -0.85
C LEU A 68 15.98 -0.02 0.05
N PHE A 69 15.13 0.99 -0.08
CA PHE A 69 15.07 2.12 0.84
C PHE A 69 14.13 1.76 1.98
N VAL A 70 14.60 1.83 3.21
CA VAL A 70 13.85 1.42 4.40
C VAL A 70 13.85 2.55 5.42
N ALA A 71 12.66 3.00 5.79
CA ALA A 71 12.49 3.96 6.88
C ALA A 71 12.33 3.22 8.21
N PHE A 72 13.12 3.63 9.19
CA PHE A 72 13.05 3.21 10.58
C PHE A 72 12.73 4.41 11.48
N ASN A 73 12.59 4.19 12.78
CA ASN A 73 12.45 5.27 13.74
C ASN A 73 13.63 6.23 13.65
N GLY A 74 13.41 7.42 13.13
CA GLY A 74 14.39 8.49 13.01
C GLY A 74 15.43 8.35 11.90
N ARG A 75 15.46 7.28 11.10
CA ARG A 75 16.50 7.05 10.07
C ARG A 75 15.93 6.50 8.76
N LEU A 76 16.55 6.89 7.66
CA LEU A 76 16.41 6.28 6.36
C LEU A 76 17.67 5.51 6.01
N VAL A 77 17.51 4.25 5.59
CA VAL A 77 18.61 3.31 5.30
C VAL A 77 18.40 2.76 3.88
N LYS A 78 19.50 2.55 3.17
CA LYS A 78 19.52 1.88 1.86
C LYS A 78 20.22 0.52 2.02
N VAL A 79 19.60 -0.53 1.49
CA VAL A 79 20.16 -1.88 1.42
C VAL A 79 20.26 -2.25 -0.04
N ASP A 80 21.46 -2.52 -0.51
CA ASP A 80 21.66 -2.92 -1.92
C ASP A 80 21.36 -4.40 -2.16
N ALA A 81 21.45 -4.83 -3.42
CA ALA A 81 21.18 -6.22 -3.82
C ALA A 81 22.17 -7.24 -3.23
N ALA A 82 23.34 -6.80 -2.75
CA ALA A 82 24.33 -7.63 -2.07
C ALA A 82 24.10 -7.69 -0.53
N GLY A 83 23.12 -6.95 -0.01
CA GLY A 83 22.85 -6.86 1.42
C GLY A 83 23.71 -5.83 2.15
N VAL A 84 24.46 -4.97 1.42
CA VAL A 84 25.23 -3.91 2.03
C VAL A 84 24.31 -2.79 2.50
N VAL A 85 24.45 -2.42 3.77
CA VAL A 85 23.63 -1.40 4.43
C VAL A 85 24.36 -0.06 4.42
N SER A 86 23.69 0.98 3.95
CA SER A 86 24.14 2.37 3.98
C SER A 86 23.13 3.23 4.72
N ASP A 87 23.57 3.99 5.71
CA ASP A 87 22.74 4.97 6.37
C ASP A 87 22.64 6.22 5.47
N ILE A 88 21.42 6.55 5.03
CA ILE A 88 21.17 7.70 4.15
C ILE A 88 21.06 8.99 4.96
N GLY A 89 20.43 8.93 6.15
CA GLY A 89 20.29 10.12 6.97
C GLY A 89 19.10 10.10 7.93
N ALA A 90 18.93 11.21 8.63
CA ALA A 90 17.82 11.37 9.55
C ALA A 90 16.47 11.49 8.82
N LEU A 91 15.46 10.78 9.31
CA LEU A 91 14.07 10.88 8.88
C LEU A 91 13.18 10.81 10.11
N ALA A 92 12.94 11.95 10.73
CA ALA A 92 12.23 12.04 12.00
C ALA A 92 10.83 11.40 11.93
N GLY A 93 10.42 10.78 13.06
CA GLY A 93 9.09 10.21 13.23
C GLY A 93 9.10 8.74 13.61
N THR A 94 7.91 8.23 13.94
CA THR A 94 7.66 6.85 14.39
C THR A 94 6.52 6.16 13.66
N LYS A 95 5.65 6.94 12.97
CA LYS A 95 4.52 6.40 12.23
C LYS A 95 4.96 5.83 10.88
N LYS A 96 4.08 5.07 10.25
CA LYS A 96 4.28 4.56 8.90
C LYS A 96 4.55 5.69 7.91
N VAL A 97 5.38 5.40 6.91
CA VAL A 97 5.71 6.33 5.83
C VAL A 97 5.23 5.77 4.51
N GLU A 98 4.92 6.65 3.58
CA GLU A 98 4.69 6.31 2.19
C GLU A 98 5.81 6.86 1.33
N MET A 99 6.20 6.09 0.33
CA MET A 99 7.29 6.44 -0.56
C MET A 99 6.87 6.18 -2.01
N ALA A 100 7.29 7.07 -2.90
CA ALA A 100 7.16 6.91 -4.33
C ALA A 100 8.44 7.38 -5.02
N ARG A 101 8.77 6.80 -6.17
CA ARG A 101 9.88 7.24 -7.01
C ARG A 101 9.39 7.72 -8.36
N ASN A 102 10.04 8.73 -8.93
CA ASN A 102 9.85 9.08 -10.33
C ASN A 102 10.73 8.24 -11.25
N ASN A 103 10.66 8.51 -12.55
CA ASN A 103 11.40 7.80 -13.58
C ASN A 103 12.53 8.63 -14.20
N LEU A 104 13.04 9.64 -13.48
CA LEU A 104 14.19 10.42 -13.94
C LEU A 104 15.42 9.56 -14.17
N VAL A 105 16.11 9.84 -15.24
CA VAL A 105 17.38 9.19 -15.61
C VAL A 105 18.48 10.25 -15.64
N PRO A 106 19.66 9.98 -15.09
CA PRO A 106 20.17 8.69 -14.55
C PRO A 106 19.75 8.42 -13.11
N THR A 107 19.29 9.42 -12.36
CA THR A 107 19.00 9.30 -10.92
C THR A 107 17.57 9.72 -10.66
N CYS A 108 16.72 8.75 -10.32
CA CYS A 108 15.34 9.05 -9.95
C CYS A 108 15.27 9.70 -8.56
N GLN A 109 14.27 10.56 -8.39
CA GLN A 109 13.93 11.16 -7.12
C GLN A 109 12.98 10.23 -6.35
N VAL A 110 13.07 10.29 -5.03
CA VAL A 110 12.20 9.53 -4.11
C VAL A 110 11.50 10.52 -3.18
N ALA A 111 10.19 10.59 -3.32
CA ALA A 111 9.32 11.33 -2.41
C ALA A 111 8.98 10.45 -1.21
N ILE A 112 9.01 11.01 -0.01
CA ILE A 112 8.71 10.33 1.25
C ILE A 112 7.72 11.18 2.03
N VAL A 113 6.55 10.64 2.36
CA VAL A 113 5.55 11.29 3.20
C VAL A 113 5.57 10.65 4.58
N THR A 114 5.65 11.50 5.60
CA THR A 114 5.72 11.13 7.02
C THR A 114 4.70 11.93 7.81
N GLU A 115 4.55 11.64 9.11
CA GLU A 115 3.78 12.47 10.03
C GLU A 115 4.34 13.89 10.23
N ASN A 116 5.53 14.18 9.68
CA ASN A 116 6.17 15.50 9.78
C ASN A 116 6.20 16.24 8.43
N GLY A 117 5.51 15.73 7.41
CA GLY A 117 5.44 16.31 6.06
C GLY A 117 6.12 15.48 5.00
N ALA A 118 6.32 16.09 3.83
CA ALA A 118 7.00 15.48 2.71
C ALA A 118 8.50 15.73 2.74
N PHE A 119 9.26 14.73 2.31
CA PHE A 119 10.72 14.79 2.15
C PHE A 119 11.10 14.30 0.75
N LEU A 120 12.23 14.75 0.28
CA LEU A 120 12.82 14.38 -1.00
C LEU A 120 14.21 13.78 -0.76
N THR A 121 14.49 12.68 -1.42
CA THR A 121 15.83 12.09 -1.59
C THR A 121 15.95 11.57 -3.02
N ASP A 122 17.03 10.87 -3.34
CA ASP A 122 17.22 10.28 -4.66
C ASP A 122 17.82 8.86 -4.60
N ALA A 123 17.86 8.19 -5.74
CA ALA A 123 18.38 6.83 -5.85
C ALA A 123 19.87 6.70 -5.52
N SER A 124 20.65 7.78 -5.53
CA SER A 124 22.07 7.76 -5.10
C SER A 124 22.18 7.55 -3.59
N GLY A 125 21.17 7.95 -2.83
CA GLY A 125 21.14 7.91 -1.38
C GLY A 125 21.55 9.26 -0.77
N ALA A 126 21.18 10.37 -1.41
CA ALA A 126 21.28 11.69 -0.83
C ALA A 126 20.49 11.80 0.47
N ALA A 127 20.97 12.56 1.44
CA ALA A 127 20.25 12.75 2.70
C ALA A 127 18.84 13.32 2.44
N PRO A 128 17.79 12.82 3.14
CA PRO A 128 16.45 13.35 2.99
C PRO A 128 16.41 14.84 3.38
N VAL A 129 15.86 15.66 2.51
CA VAL A 129 15.57 17.07 2.77
C VAL A 129 14.06 17.30 2.77
N ALA A 130 13.58 18.31 3.48
CA ALA A 130 12.17 18.71 3.38
C ALA A 130 11.81 18.98 1.92
N TRP A 131 10.55 18.72 1.55
CA TRP A 131 10.09 18.98 0.18
C TRP A 131 10.45 20.41 -0.24
N PRO A 132 11.12 20.59 -1.40
CA PRO A 132 11.73 21.87 -1.72
C PRO A 132 10.75 22.97 -2.12
N ASP A 133 9.50 22.62 -2.41
CA ASP A 133 8.47 23.55 -2.83
C ASP A 133 7.47 23.78 -1.70
N ALA A 134 7.34 25.05 -1.27
CA ALA A 134 6.46 25.45 -0.17
C ALA A 134 4.97 25.51 -0.56
N ASP A 135 4.66 25.43 -1.86
CA ASP A 135 3.28 25.41 -2.35
C ASP A 135 2.59 24.06 -2.14
N LEU A 136 3.37 23.00 -1.78
CA LEU A 136 2.81 21.72 -1.36
C LEU A 136 2.26 21.82 0.06
N PRO A 137 0.93 21.71 0.26
CA PRO A 137 0.36 21.61 1.60
C PRO A 137 0.81 20.33 2.29
N PHE A 138 0.56 20.19 3.59
CA PHE A 138 0.94 19.03 4.38
C PHE A 138 0.26 17.75 3.85
N PRO A 139 0.99 16.81 3.22
CA PRO A 139 0.39 15.63 2.62
C PRO A 139 0.29 14.48 3.61
N ASN A 140 -0.68 13.58 3.36
CA ASN A 140 -0.84 12.33 4.09
C ASN A 140 -0.44 11.09 3.27
N SER A 141 -0.31 11.22 1.94
CA SER A 141 0.07 10.12 1.05
C SER A 141 0.74 10.61 -0.23
N VAL A 142 1.48 9.72 -0.89
CA VAL A 142 2.13 10.00 -2.18
C VAL A 142 2.12 8.76 -3.07
N CYS A 143 1.92 8.96 -4.37
CA CYS A 143 2.20 7.97 -5.40
C CYS A 143 2.80 8.65 -6.64
N PHE A 144 3.28 7.84 -7.59
CA PHE A 144 3.84 8.33 -8.85
C PHE A 144 3.15 7.62 -10.02
N GLN A 145 2.71 8.39 -11.00
CA GLN A 145 2.10 7.90 -12.22
C GLN A 145 2.32 8.90 -13.36
N ASP A 146 2.64 8.38 -14.56
CA ASP A 146 2.76 9.15 -15.82
C ASP A 146 3.62 10.43 -15.74
N GLY A 147 4.68 10.36 -14.93
CA GLY A 147 5.61 11.47 -14.75
C GLY A 147 5.30 12.40 -13.57
N TYR A 148 4.16 12.26 -12.91
CA TYR A 148 3.75 13.14 -11.81
C TYR A 148 3.86 12.43 -10.46
N PHE A 149 4.34 13.15 -9.44
CA PHE A 149 4.01 12.78 -8.07
C PHE A 149 2.62 13.33 -7.75
N PHE A 150 1.76 12.48 -7.22
CA PHE A 150 0.46 12.86 -6.68
C PHE A 150 0.49 12.80 -5.17
N PHE A 151 0.15 13.92 -4.53
CA PHE A 151 0.09 14.06 -3.08
C PHE A 151 -1.36 14.18 -2.62
N GLY A 152 -1.81 13.25 -1.79
CA GLY A 152 -3.10 13.35 -1.11
C GLY A 152 -3.00 14.24 0.12
N ILE A 153 -4.00 15.10 0.31
CA ILE A 153 -4.15 15.97 1.47
C ILE A 153 -5.39 15.53 2.24
N GLY A 154 -5.34 15.58 3.56
CA GLY A 154 -6.44 15.12 4.41
C GLY A 154 -7.78 15.83 4.18
N ASP A 155 -7.76 17.02 3.59
CA ASP A 155 -8.93 17.80 3.20
C ASP A 155 -9.53 17.42 1.83
N ARG A 156 -9.15 16.27 1.28
CA ARG A 156 -9.59 15.67 0.01
C ARG A 156 -8.92 16.24 -1.25
N ARG A 157 -8.07 17.23 -1.15
CA ARG A 157 -7.32 17.71 -2.31
C ARG A 157 -6.23 16.72 -2.69
N VAL A 158 -6.00 16.60 -3.99
CA VAL A 158 -4.86 15.87 -4.56
C VAL A 158 -4.08 16.86 -5.42
N PHE A 159 -2.81 17.06 -5.07
CA PHE A 159 -1.89 17.91 -5.83
C PHE A 159 -1.06 17.05 -6.77
N ALA A 160 -0.78 17.57 -7.96
CA ALA A 160 0.17 17.00 -8.90
C ALA A 160 1.41 17.91 -9.01
N THR A 161 2.60 17.30 -9.10
CA THR A 161 3.82 18.05 -9.42
C THR A 161 3.91 18.31 -10.91
N GLY A 162 4.93 19.06 -11.36
CA GLY A 162 5.35 19.04 -12.74
C GLY A 162 5.89 17.66 -13.17
N ILE A 163 5.95 17.41 -14.48
CA ILE A 163 6.45 16.14 -15.03
C ILE A 163 7.91 15.93 -14.61
N ASN A 164 8.18 14.84 -13.92
CA ASN A 164 9.50 14.49 -13.38
C ASN A 164 10.17 15.65 -12.62
N SER A 165 9.38 16.39 -11.87
CA SER A 165 9.79 17.57 -11.14
C SER A 165 9.33 17.48 -9.69
N SER A 166 9.99 18.20 -8.80
CA SER A 166 9.54 18.43 -7.43
C SER A 166 8.78 19.74 -7.25
N SER A 167 8.57 20.49 -8.35
CA SER A 167 7.80 21.75 -8.31
C SER A 167 6.32 21.48 -8.29
N VAL A 168 5.60 22.21 -7.46
CA VAL A 168 4.14 22.15 -7.29
C VAL A 168 3.55 23.51 -7.64
N ASP A 169 2.59 23.52 -8.58
CA ASP A 169 1.76 24.71 -8.79
C ASP A 169 0.61 24.68 -7.77
N PRO A 170 0.41 25.74 -6.96
CA PRO A 170 -0.64 25.78 -5.96
C PRO A 170 -2.06 25.68 -6.54
N LEU A 171 -2.22 25.88 -7.85
CA LEU A 171 -3.49 25.72 -8.57
C LEU A 171 -3.63 24.35 -9.24
N CYS A 172 -2.56 23.55 -9.32
CA CYS A 172 -2.57 22.21 -9.92
C CYS A 172 -3.07 21.16 -8.91
N PHE A 173 -4.33 21.26 -8.52
CA PHE A 173 -5.00 20.27 -7.68
C PHE A 173 -6.43 20.02 -8.12
N THR A 174 -6.97 18.91 -7.69
CA THR A 174 -8.41 18.61 -7.73
C THR A 174 -8.88 18.02 -6.43
N THR A 175 -10.18 18.00 -6.20
CA THR A 175 -10.78 17.53 -4.93
C THR A 175 -11.61 16.28 -5.18
N ALA A 176 -11.44 15.26 -4.32
CA ALA A 176 -12.33 14.11 -4.32
C ALA A 176 -13.68 14.50 -3.72
N GLU A 177 -14.75 14.40 -4.52
CA GLU A 177 -16.08 14.94 -4.19
C GLU A 177 -17.21 13.92 -4.28
N SER A 178 -16.89 12.66 -4.53
CA SER A 178 -17.91 11.61 -4.73
C SER A 178 -18.80 11.41 -3.51
N LYS A 179 -18.26 11.65 -2.32
CA LYS A 179 -19.01 11.64 -1.06
C LYS A 179 -18.63 12.86 -0.23
N SER A 180 -19.61 13.61 0.22
CA SER A 180 -19.39 14.82 1.04
C SER A 180 -18.81 14.46 2.40
N GLN A 181 -17.84 15.24 2.87
CA GLN A 181 -17.25 15.20 4.22
C GLN A 181 -16.31 14.02 4.55
N ASP A 182 -15.96 13.19 3.57
CA ASP A 182 -15.01 12.11 3.77
C ASP A 182 -13.56 12.64 3.76
N ALA A 183 -12.74 12.17 4.70
CA ALA A 183 -11.31 12.45 4.68
C ALA A 183 -10.62 11.62 3.60
N LEU A 184 -9.64 12.20 2.88
CA LEU A 184 -8.77 11.44 2.01
C LEU A 184 -7.78 10.64 2.87
N ILE A 185 -7.76 9.32 2.65
CA ILE A 185 -6.90 8.39 3.39
C ILE A 185 -5.61 8.15 2.62
N ARG A 186 -5.71 7.85 1.31
CA ARG A 186 -4.54 7.47 0.51
C ARG A 186 -4.77 7.65 -0.98
N VAL A 187 -3.72 8.07 -1.69
CA VAL A 187 -3.64 8.02 -3.16
C VAL A 187 -2.75 6.88 -3.60
N VAL A 188 -3.13 6.17 -4.66
CA VAL A 188 -2.39 5.00 -5.16
C VAL A 188 -2.46 4.94 -6.67
N ALA A 189 -1.32 4.69 -7.31
CA ALA A 189 -1.24 4.41 -8.73
C ALA A 189 -1.35 2.90 -8.97
N HIS A 190 -2.23 2.46 -9.86
CA HIS A 190 -2.35 1.06 -10.25
C HIS A 190 -2.86 0.94 -11.68
N LYS A 191 -2.13 0.23 -12.53
CA LYS A 191 -2.47 -0.04 -13.96
C LYS A 191 -2.84 1.22 -14.76
N GLY A 192 -2.05 2.29 -14.62
CA GLY A 192 -2.27 3.53 -15.35
C GLY A 192 -3.43 4.41 -14.83
N LEU A 193 -4.02 4.03 -13.71
CA LEU A 193 -5.10 4.78 -13.05
C LEU A 193 -4.67 5.27 -11.67
N LEU A 194 -5.20 6.40 -11.26
CA LEU A 194 -5.03 6.95 -9.93
C LEU A 194 -6.26 6.63 -9.08
N PHE A 195 -6.05 5.92 -7.98
CA PHE A 195 -7.08 5.59 -7.01
C PHE A 195 -6.97 6.54 -5.82
N VAL A 196 -8.03 7.27 -5.55
CA VAL A 196 -8.13 8.23 -4.45
C VAL A 196 -9.07 7.66 -3.40
N PHE A 197 -8.50 7.02 -2.39
CA PHE A 197 -9.28 6.40 -1.32
C PHE A 197 -9.64 7.43 -0.26
N THR A 198 -10.93 7.48 0.06
CA THR A 198 -11.49 8.21 1.20
C THR A 198 -12.00 7.24 2.26
N THR A 199 -12.54 7.76 3.36
CA THR A 199 -13.09 6.92 4.45
C THR A 199 -14.28 6.08 4.02
N ALA A 200 -15.10 6.52 3.06
CA ALA A 200 -16.33 5.83 2.67
C ALA A 200 -16.44 5.51 1.17
N GLY A 201 -15.42 5.81 0.37
CA GLY A 201 -15.40 5.55 -1.05
C GLY A 201 -14.01 5.59 -1.66
N CYS A 202 -13.94 5.32 -2.96
CA CYS A 202 -12.72 5.49 -3.73
C CYS A 202 -13.08 6.09 -5.08
N GLU A 203 -12.44 7.18 -5.45
CA GLU A 203 -12.52 7.71 -6.81
C GLU A 203 -11.39 7.13 -7.65
N VAL A 204 -11.69 6.76 -8.87
CA VAL A 204 -10.72 6.31 -9.87
C VAL A 204 -10.58 7.40 -10.91
N TRP A 205 -9.37 7.88 -11.12
CA TRP A 205 -9.08 8.93 -12.08
C TRP A 205 -8.15 8.43 -13.19
N SER A 206 -8.36 8.93 -14.40
CA SER A 206 -7.55 8.65 -15.58
C SER A 206 -6.87 9.90 -16.10
N ASP A 207 -5.72 9.72 -16.74
CA ASP A 207 -5.00 10.79 -17.40
C ASP A 207 -5.86 11.39 -18.52
N THR A 208 -5.92 12.71 -18.56
CA THR A 208 -6.58 13.51 -19.61
C THR A 208 -5.59 14.37 -20.37
N ALA A 209 -4.30 14.26 -20.03
CA ALA A 209 -3.22 15.08 -20.61
C ALA A 209 -3.52 16.60 -20.56
N ASN A 210 -4.25 17.05 -19.52
CA ASN A 210 -4.56 18.46 -19.36
C ASN A 210 -3.28 19.21 -18.97
N PRO A 211 -2.85 20.25 -19.76
CA PRO A 211 -1.60 20.92 -19.47
C PRO A 211 -1.69 21.78 -18.20
N ALA A 212 -0.55 21.95 -17.53
CA ALA A 212 -0.44 22.87 -16.40
C ALA A 212 -0.88 24.30 -16.78
N PRO A 213 -1.56 25.05 -15.90
CA PRO A 213 -1.79 24.76 -14.48
C PRO A 213 -3.00 23.83 -14.20
N GLY A 214 -3.60 23.25 -15.24
CA GLY A 214 -4.69 22.30 -15.06
C GLY A 214 -4.22 21.00 -14.41
N PHE A 215 -5.10 20.37 -13.62
CA PHE A 215 -4.81 19.06 -13.05
C PHE A 215 -4.85 17.99 -14.16
N PRO A 216 -3.84 17.11 -14.28
CA PRO A 216 -3.68 16.23 -15.44
C PRO A 216 -4.68 15.08 -15.51
N TYR A 217 -5.40 14.78 -14.44
CA TYR A 217 -6.32 13.65 -14.32
C TYR A 217 -7.77 14.09 -14.13
N SER A 218 -8.71 13.29 -14.60
CA SER A 218 -10.13 13.48 -14.34
C SER A 218 -10.78 12.21 -13.81
N ARG A 219 -11.90 12.37 -13.09
CA ARG A 219 -12.65 11.26 -12.52
C ARG A 219 -13.26 10.39 -13.62
N LEU A 220 -12.92 9.10 -13.58
CA LEU A 220 -13.41 8.05 -14.47
C LEU A 220 -14.56 7.26 -13.82
N ALA A 221 -14.40 6.88 -12.54
CA ALA A 221 -15.36 6.05 -11.83
C ALA A 221 -15.36 6.36 -10.33
N VAL A 222 -16.39 5.90 -9.64
CA VAL A 222 -16.52 5.93 -8.18
C VAL A 222 -16.82 4.53 -7.67
N LEU A 223 -16.08 4.09 -6.68
CA LEU A 223 -16.27 2.81 -5.98
C LEU A 223 -16.90 3.08 -4.63
N ASP A 224 -17.97 2.34 -4.30
CA ASP A 224 -18.72 2.49 -3.04
C ASP A 224 -18.06 1.76 -1.85
N ARG A 225 -16.72 1.74 -1.81
CA ARG A 225 -15.97 1.18 -0.68
C ARG A 225 -14.76 2.04 -0.39
N GLY A 226 -14.71 2.55 0.84
CA GLY A 226 -13.59 3.32 1.34
C GLY A 226 -12.43 2.44 1.80
N LEU A 227 -11.46 3.07 2.43
CA LEU A 227 -10.29 2.43 3.02
C LEU A 227 -10.31 2.64 4.53
N ILE A 228 -10.19 1.56 5.30
CA ILE A 228 -10.27 1.62 6.76
C ILE A 228 -9.04 2.31 7.39
N ALA A 229 -7.87 2.14 6.79
CA ALA A 229 -6.63 2.74 7.27
C ALA A 229 -5.59 2.87 6.12
N PRO A 230 -4.64 3.81 6.17
CA PRO A 230 -3.66 4.03 5.10
C PRO A 230 -2.84 2.78 4.72
N THR A 231 -2.58 1.91 5.69
CA THR A 231 -1.79 0.67 5.48
C THR A 231 -2.63 -0.55 5.12
N ALA A 232 -3.96 -0.42 5.08
CA ALA A 232 -4.89 -1.52 4.79
C ALA A 232 -5.08 -1.76 3.28
N LEU A 233 -4.02 -1.63 2.49
CA LEU A 233 -4.01 -1.74 1.04
C LEU A 233 -2.75 -2.46 0.58
N ALA A 234 -2.89 -3.35 -0.42
CA ALA A 234 -1.82 -4.15 -1.00
C ALA A 234 -2.03 -4.38 -2.50
N GLY A 235 -0.97 -4.76 -3.22
CA GLY A 235 -1.03 -5.09 -4.63
C GLY A 235 -1.00 -3.88 -5.55
N TRP A 236 -0.64 -2.72 -5.03
CA TRP A 236 -0.37 -1.50 -5.79
C TRP A 236 1.10 -1.45 -6.27
N GLU A 237 1.95 -2.23 -5.64
CA GLU A 237 3.36 -2.31 -5.95
C GLU A 237 3.58 -2.83 -7.37
N GLU A 238 4.68 -2.42 -7.98
CA GLU A 238 5.06 -2.82 -9.33
C GLU A 238 5.15 -4.36 -9.45
N GLY A 239 4.52 -4.90 -10.48
CA GLY A 239 4.49 -6.35 -10.75
C GLY A 239 3.29 -7.09 -10.16
N PHE A 240 2.47 -6.47 -9.29
CA PHE A 240 1.24 -7.09 -8.81
C PHE A 240 0.05 -6.77 -9.72
N GLY A 241 -0.74 -7.81 -10.01
CA GLY A 241 -1.88 -7.71 -10.91
C GLY A 241 -3.22 -7.36 -10.26
N ASN A 242 -3.31 -7.43 -8.93
CA ASN A 242 -4.55 -7.26 -8.18
C ASN A 242 -4.37 -6.26 -7.04
N LEU A 243 -5.19 -5.22 -7.05
CA LEU A 243 -5.32 -4.30 -5.92
C LEU A 243 -6.27 -4.91 -4.89
N LEU A 244 -5.84 -5.00 -3.63
CA LEU A 244 -6.63 -5.48 -2.51
C LEU A 244 -6.63 -4.44 -1.39
N TRP A 245 -7.77 -4.28 -0.71
CA TRP A 245 -7.87 -3.39 0.44
C TRP A 245 -8.87 -3.88 1.46
N VAL A 246 -8.73 -3.41 2.70
CA VAL A 246 -9.77 -3.58 3.72
C VAL A 246 -10.69 -2.39 3.65
N GLY A 247 -11.97 -2.65 3.39
CA GLY A 247 -12.99 -1.63 3.25
C GLY A 247 -13.42 -1.02 4.58
N ASP A 248 -14.19 0.05 4.49
CA ASP A 248 -14.83 0.76 5.60
C ASP A 248 -15.75 -0.13 6.46
N ASP A 249 -16.25 -1.22 5.87
CA ASP A 249 -17.07 -2.26 6.54
C ASP A 249 -16.23 -3.40 7.17
N CYS A 250 -14.91 -3.29 7.18
CA CYS A 250 -13.96 -4.34 7.59
C CYS A 250 -13.99 -5.59 6.71
N GLY A 251 -14.55 -5.53 5.50
CA GLY A 251 -14.43 -6.57 4.50
C GLY A 251 -13.16 -6.42 3.68
N VAL A 252 -12.56 -7.53 3.21
CA VAL A 252 -11.46 -7.47 2.25
C VAL A 252 -12.01 -7.49 0.84
N TYR A 253 -11.60 -6.52 0.05
CA TYR A 253 -12.01 -6.34 -1.34
C TYR A 253 -10.82 -6.51 -2.28
N ARG A 254 -11.12 -6.99 -3.47
CA ARG A 254 -10.22 -7.04 -4.62
C ARG A 254 -10.82 -6.19 -5.74
N LEU A 255 -9.98 -5.47 -6.45
CA LEU A 255 -10.41 -4.79 -7.68
C LEU A 255 -10.71 -5.83 -8.75
N GLY A 256 -11.98 -5.99 -9.08
CA GLY A 256 -12.48 -6.88 -10.12
C GLY A 256 -12.48 -6.23 -11.51
N ALA A 257 -13.00 -6.97 -12.48
CA ALA A 257 -13.19 -6.46 -13.83
C ALA A 257 -14.18 -5.28 -13.84
N GLY A 258 -13.96 -4.30 -14.72
CA GLY A 258 -14.84 -3.14 -14.84
C GLY A 258 -14.78 -2.18 -13.65
N LEU A 259 -13.68 -2.16 -12.90
CA LEU A 259 -13.50 -1.31 -11.73
C LEU A 259 -14.57 -1.55 -10.64
N GLN A 260 -14.96 -2.80 -10.43
CA GLN A 260 -15.92 -3.15 -9.37
C GLN A 260 -15.18 -3.77 -8.18
N PRO A 261 -15.53 -3.39 -6.93
CA PRO A 261 -14.98 -4.02 -5.73
C PRO A 261 -15.62 -5.39 -5.50
N ASP A 262 -14.85 -6.47 -5.70
CA ASP A 262 -15.26 -7.84 -5.38
C ASP A 262 -14.88 -8.17 -3.95
N LYS A 263 -15.84 -8.50 -3.10
CA LYS A 263 -15.57 -8.95 -1.74
C LYS A 263 -14.97 -10.35 -1.75
N VAL A 264 -13.79 -10.51 -1.17
CA VAL A 264 -13.03 -11.78 -1.13
C VAL A 264 -12.91 -12.36 0.27
N SER A 265 -13.24 -11.61 1.31
CA SER A 265 -13.17 -12.09 2.68
C SER A 265 -14.36 -12.97 3.04
N PRO A 266 -14.11 -14.12 3.71
CA PRO A 266 -15.18 -14.91 4.31
C PRO A 266 -15.71 -14.22 5.59
N PRO A 267 -16.95 -14.52 6.03
CA PRO A 267 -17.55 -13.88 7.20
C PRO A 267 -16.76 -13.97 8.51
N ASP A 268 -15.98 -15.03 8.68
CA ASP A 268 -15.16 -15.22 9.87
C ASP A 268 -13.98 -14.24 9.93
N LEU A 269 -13.38 -13.94 8.76
CA LEU A 269 -12.34 -12.92 8.65
C LEU A 269 -12.92 -11.52 8.90
N ASP A 270 -14.11 -11.23 8.37
CA ASP A 270 -14.79 -9.94 8.60
C ASP A 270 -15.01 -9.70 10.10
N ARG A 271 -15.50 -10.72 10.81
CA ARG A 271 -15.71 -10.63 12.28
C ARG A 271 -14.40 -10.39 13.03
N LEU A 272 -13.31 -11.04 12.59
CA LEU A 272 -11.99 -10.84 13.19
C LEU A 272 -11.50 -9.40 12.99
N LEU A 273 -11.60 -8.87 11.77
CA LEU A 273 -11.22 -7.51 11.43
C LEU A 273 -12.08 -6.47 12.17
N GLN A 274 -13.40 -6.68 12.25
CA GLN A 274 -14.30 -5.82 13.02
C GLN A 274 -13.97 -5.80 14.51
N LYS A 275 -13.56 -6.96 15.06
CA LYS A 275 -13.11 -7.03 16.45
C LYS A 275 -11.82 -6.26 16.65
N GLN A 276 -10.87 -6.39 15.73
CA GLN A 276 -9.59 -5.70 15.79
C GLN A 276 -9.76 -4.18 15.67
N ALA A 277 -10.58 -3.71 14.73
CA ALA A 277 -10.87 -2.29 14.55
C ALA A 277 -11.54 -1.63 15.77
N LYS A 278 -12.28 -2.41 16.58
CA LYS A 278 -12.86 -1.91 17.84
C LYS A 278 -11.83 -1.81 18.98
N ILE A 279 -10.77 -2.62 18.93
CA ILE A 279 -9.71 -2.65 19.95
C ILE A 279 -8.68 -1.53 19.69
N ASP A 280 -8.39 -1.27 18.43
CA ASP A 280 -7.42 -0.28 17.98
C ASP A 280 -8.06 0.62 16.90
N PRO A 281 -8.95 1.54 17.30
CA PRO A 281 -9.49 2.54 16.40
C PRO A 281 -8.39 3.56 16.11
N THR A 282 -7.75 3.47 14.95
CA THR A 282 -6.74 4.44 14.47
C THR A 282 -7.34 5.75 14.04
#